data_91304ea400f3026fbbd6430fef7eae19
#
_entry.id   91304ea400f3026fbbd6430fef7eae19
#
_cell.length_a   1.000
_cell.length_b   1.000
_cell.length_c   1.000
_cell.angle_alpha   90.00
_cell.angle_beta   90.00
_cell.angle_gamma   90.00
#
_symmetry.space_group_name_H-M   'P 1'
#
loop_
_entity.id
_entity.type
_entity.pdbx_description
1 polymer ?
#
loop_
_entity_poly.entity_id
_entity_poly.type
_entity_poly.pdbx_seq_one_letter_code
_entity_poly.pdbx_strand_id
1 'polypeptide(L)'
;MSSTFGNVLHVSIFGQSHSPAIGCSLDGIPAGITVDQEQLQAFLDRRAPGRDETATKRREADAAHIIAGVVDGHTTGAPIAAIIENTNTRSKDYSELRRKPRPGHADFPARVKYHNMHDVAGGGHFSGRLTAPLCIAGGIALQALEARGIKVMAHVAQIGGISDLPMDDMVYREADRKAILTNDLPCIDAAAAGRMREEILAARDELDSIGGIVECGIYGLPAGIGDPMFDGIENRIAQIAFGIPAVKGVEFGMGFAVAAMRGSENNDPYRIDAETGEIEVESNNAGGILGGISTGAPVMWRMAVKPTPSIGREQQTVDMDAMENAELSVHGRHDPCIVPRAVPVAEAAAALAIWDALLEDAAQR
;
A
#
# COMPACT_ATOMS: atom_id res chain seq x y z
N MET A 1 17.26 -10.59 6.76
CA MET A 1 16.11 -9.70 6.50
C MET A 1 15.18 -10.41 5.55
N SER A 2 13.87 -10.39 5.78
CA SER A 2 12.92 -10.89 4.79
C SER A 2 12.30 -9.67 4.09
N SER A 3 12.64 -9.49 2.82
CA SER A 3 11.98 -8.54 1.91
C SER A 3 11.29 -9.32 0.79
N THR A 4 10.86 -10.54 1.12
CA THR A 4 10.19 -11.49 0.22
C THR A 4 8.83 -11.84 0.81
N PHE A 5 7.82 -11.88 -0.03
CA PHE A 5 6.44 -12.27 0.26
C PHE A 5 6.01 -13.38 -0.70
N GLY A 6 5.06 -14.21 -0.26
CA GLY A 6 4.24 -15.13 -1.05
C GLY A 6 4.64 -16.59 -0.93
N ASN A 7 3.68 -17.46 -1.21
CA ASN A 7 3.80 -18.93 -1.15
C ASN A 7 4.06 -19.53 -2.53
N VAL A 8 3.36 -19.07 -3.55
CA VAL A 8 3.51 -19.46 -4.96
C VAL A 8 4.09 -18.30 -5.76
N LEU A 9 3.53 -17.11 -5.57
CA LEU A 9 4.04 -15.87 -6.14
C LEU A 9 5.12 -15.28 -5.21
N HIS A 10 6.39 -15.50 -5.49
CA HIS A 10 7.47 -14.93 -4.68
C HIS A 10 7.84 -13.53 -5.16
N VAL A 11 7.54 -12.53 -4.35
CA VAL A 11 7.91 -11.13 -4.60
C VAL A 11 9.04 -10.72 -3.68
N SER A 12 10.19 -10.32 -4.23
CA SER A 12 11.30 -9.76 -3.46
C SER A 12 11.53 -8.31 -3.82
N ILE A 13 11.61 -7.43 -2.80
CA ILE A 13 11.92 -6.00 -2.94
C ILE A 13 13.36 -5.74 -2.53
N PHE A 14 14.11 -5.02 -3.35
CA PHE A 14 15.51 -4.69 -3.09
C PHE A 14 15.86 -3.22 -3.35
N GLY A 15 17.03 -2.82 -2.84
CA GLY A 15 17.55 -1.46 -2.94
C GLY A 15 17.32 -0.63 -1.67
N GLN A 16 17.74 0.62 -1.71
CA GLN A 16 17.62 1.63 -0.67
C GLN A 16 17.23 2.98 -1.28
N SER A 17 16.73 3.90 -0.46
CA SER A 17 16.26 5.21 -0.92
C SER A 17 17.28 5.98 -1.79
N HIS A 18 18.57 5.82 -1.50
CA HIS A 18 19.68 6.53 -2.17
C HIS A 18 20.68 5.57 -2.84
N SER A 19 20.35 4.29 -2.97
CA SER A 19 21.11 3.37 -3.84
C SER A 19 20.95 3.76 -5.32
N PRO A 20 21.81 3.29 -6.22
CA PRO A 20 21.69 3.56 -7.66
C PRO A 20 20.32 3.24 -8.24
N ALA A 21 19.71 2.16 -7.77
CA ALA A 21 18.36 1.75 -8.17
C ALA A 21 17.63 1.04 -7.00
N ILE A 22 16.31 0.98 -7.13
CA ILE A 22 15.42 0.12 -6.34
C ILE A 22 14.70 -0.80 -7.30
N GLY A 23 14.25 -1.96 -6.85
CA GLY A 23 13.58 -2.90 -7.77
C GLY A 23 12.87 -4.04 -7.06
N CYS A 24 12.25 -4.87 -7.88
CA CYS A 24 11.62 -6.11 -7.46
C CYS A 24 11.97 -7.26 -8.38
N SER A 25 11.88 -8.47 -7.85
CA SER A 25 11.76 -9.70 -8.62
C SER A 25 10.45 -10.40 -8.28
N LEU A 26 9.80 -10.96 -9.30
CA LEU A 26 8.59 -11.76 -9.17
C LEU A 26 8.86 -13.12 -9.77
N ASP A 27 8.69 -14.17 -8.99
CA ASP A 27 8.80 -15.56 -9.41
C ASP A 27 7.50 -16.30 -9.17
N GLY A 28 7.26 -17.41 -9.88
CA GLY A 28 6.00 -18.17 -9.80
C GLY A 28 4.87 -17.64 -10.69
N ILE A 29 5.16 -16.70 -11.60
CA ILE A 29 4.17 -16.15 -12.52
C ILE A 29 3.97 -17.12 -13.71
N PRO A 30 2.72 -17.50 -14.04
CA PRO A 30 2.42 -18.26 -15.24
C PRO A 30 2.87 -17.55 -16.52
N ALA A 31 3.29 -18.30 -17.54
CA ALA A 31 3.58 -17.76 -18.86
C ALA A 31 2.31 -17.27 -19.57
N GLY A 32 2.44 -16.26 -20.43
CA GLY A 32 1.37 -15.77 -21.29
C GLY A 32 0.46 -14.71 -20.67
N ILE A 33 0.77 -14.20 -19.48
CA ILE A 33 0.05 -13.06 -18.89
C ILE A 33 0.47 -11.78 -19.62
N THR A 34 -0.48 -11.00 -20.08
CA THR A 34 -0.22 -9.70 -20.70
C THR A 34 0.28 -8.71 -19.67
N VAL A 35 1.36 -8.00 -20.01
CA VAL A 35 1.93 -6.89 -19.23
C VAL A 35 1.92 -5.64 -20.10
N ASP A 36 0.92 -4.80 -19.90
CA ASP A 36 0.81 -3.48 -20.53
C ASP A 36 1.69 -2.49 -19.76
N GLN A 37 2.78 -2.03 -20.36
CA GLN A 37 3.72 -1.12 -19.75
C GLN A 37 3.18 0.30 -19.59
N GLU A 38 2.28 0.75 -20.46
CA GLU A 38 1.67 2.08 -20.35
C GLU A 38 0.68 2.11 -19.18
N GLN A 39 -0.13 1.08 -19.03
CA GLN A 39 -1.03 0.92 -17.88
C GLN A 39 -0.23 0.80 -16.58
N LEU A 40 0.87 0.02 -16.58
CA LEU A 40 1.77 -0.10 -15.42
C LEU A 40 2.37 1.27 -15.04
N GLN A 41 2.86 2.05 -16.02
CA GLN A 41 3.42 3.37 -15.74
C GLN A 41 2.35 4.34 -15.22
N ALA A 42 1.16 4.35 -15.80
CA ALA A 42 0.04 5.17 -15.30
C ALA A 42 -0.33 4.82 -13.85
N PHE A 43 -0.24 3.55 -13.46
CA PHE A 43 -0.42 3.13 -12.08
C PHE A 43 0.70 3.64 -11.16
N LEU A 44 1.97 3.54 -11.59
CA LEU A 44 3.13 4.06 -10.86
C LEU A 44 3.09 5.59 -10.69
N ASP A 45 2.61 6.30 -11.70
CA ASP A 45 2.47 7.75 -11.67
C ASP A 45 1.52 8.21 -10.55
N ARG A 46 0.53 7.41 -10.16
CA ARG A 46 -0.35 7.70 -9.01
C ARG A 46 0.40 7.68 -7.69
N ARG A 47 1.43 6.88 -7.59
CA ARG A 47 2.31 6.78 -6.42
C ARG A 47 3.43 7.82 -6.44
N ALA A 48 3.89 8.26 -7.61
CA ALA A 48 5.05 9.15 -7.79
C ALA A 48 4.93 10.46 -7.01
N PRO A 49 6.05 11.04 -6.50
CA PRO A 49 6.03 12.30 -5.75
C PRO A 49 5.88 13.51 -6.67
N GLY A 50 5.47 14.65 -6.08
CA GLY A 50 5.54 15.96 -6.75
C GLY A 50 4.39 16.30 -7.68
N ARG A 51 3.21 15.73 -7.43
CA ARG A 51 1.99 15.98 -8.22
C ARG A 51 1.44 17.40 -8.03
N ASP A 52 1.40 17.87 -6.78
CA ASP A 52 0.84 19.18 -6.41
C ASP A 52 1.50 19.75 -5.15
N GLU A 53 0.94 20.81 -4.59
CA GLU A 53 1.47 21.49 -3.41
C GLU A 53 1.25 20.74 -2.08
N THR A 54 0.41 19.67 -2.05
CA THR A 54 0.23 18.80 -0.89
C THR A 54 1.32 17.74 -0.78
N ALA A 55 2.13 17.58 -1.82
CA ALA A 55 3.22 16.63 -1.90
C ALA A 55 4.59 17.30 -1.81
N THR A 56 5.63 16.50 -1.60
CA THR A 56 7.02 16.97 -1.64
C THR A 56 7.37 17.60 -3.00
N LYS A 57 8.25 18.61 -2.99
CA LYS A 57 8.82 19.21 -4.23
C LYS A 57 9.82 18.28 -4.94
N ARG A 58 10.07 17.07 -4.43
CA ARG A 58 10.88 16.07 -5.11
C ARG A 58 10.13 15.58 -6.35
N ARG A 59 10.80 15.49 -7.48
CA ARG A 59 10.25 14.95 -8.72
C ARG A 59 11.07 13.74 -9.11
N GLU A 60 10.41 12.59 -9.22
CA GLU A 60 10.94 11.33 -9.73
C GLU A 60 9.86 10.69 -10.60
N ALA A 61 10.23 10.28 -11.79
CA ALA A 61 9.30 9.72 -12.76
C ALA A 61 8.82 8.30 -12.40
N ASP A 62 9.47 7.64 -11.42
CA ASP A 62 9.25 6.22 -11.09
C ASP A 62 9.16 5.30 -12.32
N ALA A 63 9.94 5.64 -13.37
CA ALA A 63 9.95 4.90 -14.63
C ALA A 63 10.43 3.46 -14.39
N ALA A 64 9.54 2.51 -14.63
CA ALA A 64 9.87 1.09 -14.45
C ALA A 64 10.58 0.54 -15.69
N HIS A 65 11.72 -0.10 -15.47
CA HIS A 65 12.45 -0.86 -16.50
C HIS A 65 12.34 -2.35 -16.18
N ILE A 66 11.53 -3.08 -16.95
CA ILE A 66 11.48 -4.55 -16.89
C ILE A 66 12.69 -5.06 -17.66
N ILE A 67 13.59 -5.75 -16.96
CA ILE A 67 14.89 -6.23 -17.50
C ILE A 67 14.89 -7.72 -17.78
N ALA A 68 13.90 -8.49 -17.31
CA ALA A 68 13.75 -9.92 -17.54
C ALA A 68 12.31 -10.38 -17.35
N GLY A 69 11.96 -11.55 -17.90
CA GLY A 69 10.72 -12.28 -17.64
C GLY A 69 9.52 -11.85 -18.50
N VAL A 70 9.65 -10.82 -19.34
CA VAL A 70 8.61 -10.38 -20.28
C VAL A 70 9.18 -10.27 -21.69
N VAL A 71 8.50 -10.83 -22.67
CA VAL A 71 8.83 -10.77 -24.11
C VAL A 71 7.56 -10.44 -24.88
N ASP A 72 7.63 -9.48 -25.79
CA ASP A 72 6.51 -9.01 -26.62
C ASP A 72 5.23 -8.71 -25.80
N GLY A 73 5.42 -8.10 -24.62
CA GLY A 73 4.32 -7.72 -23.70
C GLY A 73 3.72 -8.89 -22.93
N HIS A 74 4.33 -10.07 -22.92
CA HIS A 74 3.81 -11.24 -22.20
C HIS A 74 4.85 -11.86 -21.26
N THR A 75 4.39 -12.38 -20.13
CA THR A 75 5.25 -13.14 -19.21
C THR A 75 5.71 -14.44 -19.85
N THR A 76 6.95 -14.83 -19.54
CA THR A 76 7.57 -16.03 -20.14
C THR A 76 7.53 -17.26 -19.22
N GLY A 77 7.09 -17.09 -17.96
CA GLY A 77 7.21 -18.09 -16.91
C GLY A 77 8.58 -18.08 -16.21
N ALA A 78 9.56 -17.34 -16.72
CA ALA A 78 10.79 -17.04 -15.99
C ALA A 78 10.56 -15.89 -15.00
N PRO A 79 11.40 -15.78 -13.94
CA PRO A 79 11.29 -14.66 -13.01
C PRO A 79 11.30 -13.30 -13.73
N ILE A 80 10.36 -12.42 -13.38
CA ILE A 80 10.39 -11.03 -13.81
C ILE A 80 11.35 -10.28 -12.90
N ALA A 81 12.22 -9.46 -13.49
CA ALA A 81 13.01 -8.49 -12.76
C ALA A 81 12.75 -7.09 -13.31
N ALA A 82 12.51 -6.15 -12.39
CA ALA A 82 12.26 -4.76 -12.76
C ALA A 82 12.96 -3.80 -11.80
N ILE A 83 13.44 -2.66 -12.34
CA ILE A 83 14.15 -1.64 -11.59
C ILE A 83 13.59 -0.25 -11.88
N ILE A 84 13.79 0.65 -10.92
CA ILE A 84 13.65 2.10 -11.07
C ILE A 84 14.98 2.73 -10.67
N GLU A 85 15.57 3.53 -11.54
CA GLU A 85 16.79 4.26 -11.24
C GLU A 85 16.51 5.44 -10.28
N ASN A 86 17.39 5.68 -9.31
CA ASN A 86 17.33 6.80 -8.40
C ASN A 86 18.15 7.97 -8.96
N THR A 87 17.49 8.94 -9.58
CA THR A 87 18.16 10.06 -10.27
C THR A 87 18.30 11.32 -9.41
N ASN A 88 17.59 11.46 -8.30
CA ASN A 88 17.51 12.68 -7.50
C ASN A 88 17.88 12.42 -6.02
N THR A 89 19.12 11.95 -5.79
CA THR A 89 19.62 11.61 -4.45
C THR A 89 20.52 12.73 -3.90
N ARG A 90 20.31 13.16 -2.65
CA ARG A 90 21.11 14.15 -1.92
C ARG A 90 21.56 13.58 -0.58
N SER A 91 22.61 12.78 -0.58
CA SER A 91 23.11 12.04 0.60
C SER A 91 23.63 12.94 1.74
N LYS A 92 24.04 14.18 1.46
CA LYS A 92 24.59 15.10 2.48
C LYS A 92 23.56 15.57 3.50
N ASP A 93 22.28 15.55 3.15
CA ASP A 93 21.20 16.03 4.02
C ASP A 93 20.89 15.08 5.19
N TYR A 94 21.54 13.90 5.23
CA TYR A 94 21.23 12.85 6.24
C TYR A 94 22.40 12.50 7.18
N SER A 95 23.51 13.25 7.15
CA SER A 95 24.70 12.92 7.97
C SER A 95 24.43 13.02 9.48
N GLU A 96 23.59 13.96 9.90
CA GLU A 96 23.21 14.14 11.30
C GLU A 96 22.32 12.98 11.81
N LEU A 97 21.45 12.41 10.94
CA LEU A 97 20.53 11.34 11.30
C LEU A 97 21.23 10.03 11.68
N ARG A 98 22.52 9.87 11.33
CA ARG A 98 23.32 8.73 11.77
C ARG A 98 23.57 8.79 13.30
N ARG A 99 23.62 9.98 13.88
CA ARG A 99 23.85 10.20 15.31
C ARG A 99 22.55 10.48 16.06
N LYS A 100 21.68 11.32 15.49
CA LYS A 100 20.42 11.75 16.10
C LYS A 100 19.24 11.07 15.36
N PRO A 101 18.67 9.99 15.91
CA PRO A 101 17.59 9.25 15.26
C PRO A 101 16.31 10.08 15.26
N ARG A 102 15.57 10.05 14.16
CA ARG A 102 14.24 10.67 14.08
C ARG A 102 13.27 9.96 15.02
N PRO A 103 12.56 10.67 15.90
CA PRO A 103 11.44 10.09 16.63
C PRO A 103 10.42 9.48 15.68
N GLY A 104 9.93 8.28 15.99
CA GLY A 104 8.94 7.60 15.16
C GLY A 104 9.46 6.98 13.84
N HIS A 105 10.76 7.04 13.55
CA HIS A 105 11.41 6.36 12.43
C HIS A 105 12.18 5.10 12.87
N ALA A 106 12.60 4.28 11.93
CA ALA A 106 13.38 3.08 12.19
C ALA A 106 14.88 3.34 12.47
N ASP A 107 15.33 4.58 12.53
CA ASP A 107 16.75 4.94 12.64
C ASP A 107 17.44 4.28 13.86
N PHE A 108 16.83 4.40 15.05
CA PHE A 108 17.37 3.78 16.25
C PHE A 108 17.31 2.25 16.25
N PRO A 109 16.14 1.60 16.05
CA PRO A 109 16.09 0.15 16.05
C PRO A 109 16.92 -0.48 14.92
N ALA A 110 17.06 0.17 13.76
CA ALA A 110 17.93 -0.29 12.71
C ALA A 110 19.42 -0.21 13.09
N ARG A 111 19.85 0.89 13.75
CA ARG A 111 21.22 1.00 14.28
C ARG A 111 21.56 -0.16 15.23
N VAL A 112 20.65 -0.48 16.14
CA VAL A 112 20.82 -1.59 17.08
C VAL A 112 20.87 -2.93 16.35
N LYS A 113 19.87 -3.19 15.51
CA LYS A 113 19.72 -4.48 14.80
C LYS A 113 20.88 -4.78 13.85
N TYR A 114 21.38 -3.77 13.15
CA TYR A 114 22.41 -3.92 12.11
C TYR A 114 23.79 -3.39 12.55
N HIS A 115 23.99 -3.18 13.85
CA HIS A 115 25.28 -2.76 14.41
C HIS A 115 25.86 -1.52 13.67
N ASN A 116 24.99 -0.53 13.36
CA ASN A 116 25.33 0.69 12.64
C ASN A 116 25.82 0.48 11.19
N MET A 117 25.62 -0.71 10.60
CA MET A 117 26.05 -1.04 9.22
C MET A 117 24.96 -0.81 8.17
N HIS A 118 23.77 -0.36 8.59
CA HIS A 118 22.67 -0.04 7.67
C HIS A 118 22.88 1.30 6.96
N ASP A 119 22.28 1.45 5.77
CA ASP A 119 22.22 2.75 5.09
C ASP A 119 21.17 3.64 5.74
N VAL A 120 21.56 4.83 6.18
CA VAL A 120 20.67 5.83 6.79
C VAL A 120 20.17 6.87 5.80
N ALA A 121 20.77 6.95 4.61
CA ALA A 121 20.46 7.99 3.62
C ALA A 121 19.01 7.84 3.13
N GLY A 122 18.20 8.89 3.34
CA GLY A 122 16.78 8.89 2.98
C GLY A 122 15.93 7.82 3.68
N GLY A 123 16.42 7.24 4.80
CA GLY A 123 15.81 6.14 5.51
C GLY A 123 16.17 4.75 4.98
N GLY A 124 17.10 4.68 4.02
CA GLY A 124 17.63 3.41 3.48
C GLY A 124 16.55 2.47 2.97
N HIS A 125 16.56 1.23 3.44
CA HIS A 125 15.57 0.20 3.12
C HIS A 125 14.24 0.37 3.88
N PHE A 126 14.17 1.27 4.88
CA PHE A 126 12.94 1.59 5.63
C PHE A 126 12.15 2.76 5.01
N SER A 127 12.64 3.31 3.91
CA SER A 127 12.04 4.44 3.23
C SER A 127 10.73 4.06 2.52
N GLY A 128 9.74 4.96 2.54
CA GLY A 128 8.55 4.87 1.69
C GLY A 128 8.85 4.77 0.18
N ARG A 129 10.10 5.10 -0.23
CA ARG A 129 10.58 4.90 -1.60
C ARG A 129 10.46 3.46 -2.08
N LEU A 130 10.61 2.49 -1.17
CA LEU A 130 10.54 1.05 -1.46
C LEU A 130 9.13 0.56 -1.81
N THR A 131 8.11 1.41 -1.67
CA THR A 131 6.76 1.13 -2.17
C THR A 131 6.67 1.23 -3.70
N ALA A 132 7.62 1.90 -4.38
CA ALA A 132 7.61 1.96 -5.85
C ALA A 132 7.85 0.58 -6.51
N PRO A 133 8.88 -0.21 -6.15
CA PRO A 133 9.00 -1.56 -6.65
C PRO A 133 7.85 -2.50 -6.20
N LEU A 134 7.25 -2.27 -5.02
CA LEU A 134 6.03 -2.98 -4.62
C LEU A 134 4.88 -2.68 -5.60
N CYS A 135 4.73 -1.43 -6.04
CA CYS A 135 3.74 -1.03 -7.04
C CYS A 135 4.06 -1.58 -8.44
N ILE A 136 5.32 -1.83 -8.81
CA ILE A 136 5.61 -2.55 -10.06
C ILE A 136 5.02 -3.96 -9.99
N ALA A 137 5.37 -4.71 -8.93
CA ALA A 137 4.88 -6.06 -8.73
C ALA A 137 3.34 -6.10 -8.65
N GLY A 138 2.74 -5.22 -7.85
CA GLY A 138 1.29 -5.10 -7.69
C GLY A 138 0.58 -4.66 -8.97
N GLY A 139 1.18 -3.76 -9.76
CA GLY A 139 0.59 -3.33 -11.04
C GLY A 139 0.51 -4.45 -12.08
N ILE A 140 1.49 -5.36 -12.10
CA ILE A 140 1.42 -6.58 -12.93
C ILE A 140 0.33 -7.52 -12.39
N ALA A 141 0.23 -7.67 -11.06
CA ALA A 141 -0.81 -8.48 -10.42
C ALA A 141 -2.22 -7.92 -10.70
N LEU A 142 -2.39 -6.59 -10.66
CA LEU A 142 -3.67 -5.93 -10.99
C LEU A 142 -4.14 -6.28 -12.40
N GLN A 143 -3.26 -6.22 -13.39
CA GLN A 143 -3.59 -6.59 -14.77
C GLN A 143 -3.99 -8.07 -14.89
N ALA A 144 -3.29 -8.96 -14.18
CA ALA A 144 -3.61 -10.39 -14.15
C ALA A 144 -4.97 -10.67 -13.47
N LEU A 145 -5.36 -9.90 -12.46
CA LEU A 145 -6.65 -10.00 -11.78
C LEU A 145 -7.77 -9.42 -12.66
N GLU A 146 -7.55 -8.26 -13.28
CA GLU A 146 -8.54 -7.61 -14.15
C GLU A 146 -8.91 -8.50 -15.35
N ALA A 147 -7.93 -9.21 -15.94
CA ALA A 147 -8.17 -10.19 -16.97
C ALA A 147 -9.06 -11.37 -16.53
N ARG A 148 -9.23 -11.54 -15.20
CA ARG A 148 -10.11 -12.55 -14.58
C ARG A 148 -11.43 -11.96 -14.05
N GLY A 149 -11.71 -10.67 -14.35
CA GLY A 149 -12.89 -9.96 -13.86
C GLY A 149 -12.80 -9.49 -12.39
N ILE A 150 -11.64 -9.63 -11.76
CA ILE A 150 -11.43 -9.18 -10.38
C ILE A 150 -10.89 -7.76 -10.43
N LYS A 151 -11.61 -6.82 -9.80
CA LYS A 151 -11.27 -5.40 -9.76
C LYS A 151 -10.82 -4.99 -8.37
N VAL A 152 -9.74 -4.20 -8.31
CA VAL A 152 -9.23 -3.63 -7.05
C VAL A 152 -9.30 -2.12 -7.13
N MET A 153 -9.83 -1.49 -6.08
CA MET A 153 -9.96 -0.04 -5.98
C MET A 153 -9.65 0.40 -4.55
N ALA A 154 -8.89 1.48 -4.41
CA ALA A 154 -8.63 2.08 -3.11
C ALA A 154 -8.79 3.60 -3.17
N HIS A 155 -9.11 4.22 -2.03
CA HIS A 155 -9.22 5.66 -1.88
C HIS A 155 -8.72 6.13 -0.51
N VAL A 156 -8.59 7.44 -0.36
CA VAL A 156 -8.35 8.06 0.95
C VAL A 156 -9.68 8.10 1.69
N ALA A 157 -9.85 7.24 2.68
CA ALA A 157 -11.04 7.22 3.51
C ALA A 157 -11.04 8.31 4.58
N GLN A 158 -9.84 8.73 5.05
CA GLN A 158 -9.73 9.77 6.07
C GLN A 158 -8.36 10.44 6.04
N ILE A 159 -8.32 11.76 6.28
CA ILE A 159 -7.11 12.51 6.65
C ILE A 159 -7.42 13.32 7.91
N GLY A 160 -6.57 13.15 8.96
CA GLY A 160 -6.85 13.75 10.26
C GLY A 160 -8.22 13.35 10.78
N GLY A 161 -9.07 14.33 11.04
CA GLY A 161 -10.46 14.12 11.48
C GLY A 161 -11.50 14.17 10.34
N ILE A 162 -11.09 14.31 9.09
CA ILE A 162 -11.98 14.51 7.93
C ILE A 162 -12.12 13.19 7.18
N SER A 163 -13.36 12.69 7.05
CA SER A 163 -13.68 11.46 6.33
C SER A 163 -14.24 11.74 4.94
N ASP A 164 -13.98 10.84 4.01
CA ASP A 164 -14.63 10.71 2.71
C ASP A 164 -15.93 9.89 2.83
N LEU A 165 -16.65 9.75 1.73
CA LEU A 165 -17.72 8.76 1.60
C LEU A 165 -17.09 7.35 1.56
N PRO A 166 -17.70 6.35 2.24
CA PRO A 166 -17.23 4.97 2.15
C PRO A 166 -17.48 4.42 0.74
N MET A 167 -16.65 3.47 0.31
CA MET A 167 -16.96 2.67 -0.88
C MET A 167 -18.20 1.80 -0.64
N ASP A 168 -18.89 1.46 -1.73
CA ASP A 168 -19.94 0.43 -1.65
C ASP A 168 -19.29 -0.93 -1.37
N ASP A 169 -19.69 -1.56 -0.29
CA ASP A 169 -19.13 -2.81 0.21
C ASP A 169 -19.76 -4.06 -0.44
N MET A 170 -20.72 -3.87 -1.35
CA MET A 170 -21.38 -4.95 -2.10
C MET A 170 -21.17 -4.84 -3.61
N VAL A 171 -21.04 -3.62 -4.17
CA VAL A 171 -21.03 -3.42 -5.62
C VAL A 171 -19.86 -2.52 -6.04
N TYR A 172 -19.10 -2.96 -7.05
CA TYR A 172 -18.12 -2.10 -7.70
C TYR A 172 -18.81 -0.98 -8.49
N ARG A 173 -18.49 0.28 -8.17
CA ARG A 173 -19.02 1.45 -8.83
C ARG A 173 -17.96 2.14 -9.69
N GLU A 174 -18.14 2.10 -11.00
CA GLU A 174 -17.24 2.79 -11.95
C GLU A 174 -17.21 4.31 -11.72
N ALA A 175 -18.32 4.89 -11.23
CA ALA A 175 -18.39 6.31 -10.89
C ALA A 175 -17.41 6.67 -9.76
N ASP A 176 -17.30 5.82 -8.73
CA ASP A 176 -16.36 6.02 -7.61
C ASP A 176 -14.92 5.89 -8.10
N ARG A 177 -14.62 4.88 -8.93
CA ARG A 177 -13.31 4.72 -9.58
C ARG A 177 -12.91 5.97 -10.36
N LYS A 178 -13.84 6.50 -11.15
CA LYS A 178 -13.61 7.72 -11.91
C LYS A 178 -13.34 8.92 -11.01
N ALA A 179 -14.13 9.11 -9.94
CA ALA A 179 -13.95 10.20 -8.98
C ALA A 179 -12.56 10.12 -8.32
N ILE A 180 -12.17 8.94 -7.82
CA ILE A 180 -10.85 8.68 -7.20
C ILE A 180 -9.69 9.05 -8.14
N LEU A 181 -9.84 8.82 -9.44
CA LEU A 181 -8.79 9.10 -10.42
C LEU A 181 -8.75 10.57 -10.88
N THR A 182 -9.83 11.33 -10.72
CA THR A 182 -9.97 12.68 -11.29
C THR A 182 -10.04 13.79 -10.26
N ASN A 183 -10.40 13.51 -9.00
CA ASN A 183 -10.40 14.50 -7.93
C ASN A 183 -8.98 14.92 -7.53
N ASP A 184 -8.83 16.07 -6.93
CA ASP A 184 -7.54 16.63 -6.45
C ASP A 184 -6.79 15.69 -5.50
N LEU A 185 -7.53 15.02 -4.61
CA LEU A 185 -7.06 13.87 -3.83
C LEU A 185 -7.85 12.63 -4.26
N PRO A 186 -7.28 11.43 -4.12
CA PRO A 186 -7.96 10.19 -4.51
C PRO A 186 -9.10 9.83 -3.53
N CYS A 187 -10.17 10.61 -3.58
CA CYS A 187 -11.40 10.53 -2.78
C CYS A 187 -12.63 10.36 -3.70
N ILE A 188 -13.72 9.84 -3.14
CA ILE A 188 -15.00 9.71 -3.83
C ILE A 188 -15.72 11.07 -3.86
N ASP A 189 -15.79 11.75 -2.71
CA ASP A 189 -16.42 13.09 -2.59
C ASP A 189 -15.40 14.21 -2.82
N ALA A 190 -15.61 15.01 -3.87
CA ALA A 190 -14.76 16.15 -4.18
C ALA A 190 -14.76 17.23 -3.07
N ALA A 191 -15.86 17.38 -2.32
CA ALA A 191 -15.91 18.33 -1.22
C ALA A 191 -15.07 17.84 -0.02
N ALA A 192 -15.08 16.55 0.27
CA ALA A 192 -14.19 15.95 1.27
C ALA A 192 -12.72 16.10 0.85
N ALA A 193 -12.40 15.83 -0.42
CA ALA A 193 -11.07 16.01 -0.98
C ALA A 193 -10.54 17.44 -0.77
N GLY A 194 -11.39 18.46 -1.02
CA GLY A 194 -11.06 19.88 -0.77
C GLY A 194 -10.72 20.16 0.70
N ARG A 195 -11.56 19.72 1.63
CA ARG A 195 -11.32 19.88 3.08
C ARG A 195 -10.05 19.13 3.56
N MET A 196 -9.82 17.92 3.09
CA MET A 196 -8.61 17.14 3.39
C MET A 196 -7.34 17.83 2.87
N ARG A 197 -7.44 18.44 1.68
CA ARG A 197 -6.34 19.24 1.10
C ARG A 197 -6.00 20.44 1.99
N GLU A 198 -6.99 21.18 2.47
CA GLU A 198 -6.80 22.29 3.39
C GLU A 198 -6.09 21.84 4.68
N GLU A 199 -6.50 20.71 5.25
CA GLU A 199 -5.89 20.13 6.45
C GLU A 199 -4.42 19.72 6.24
N ILE A 200 -4.09 19.14 5.08
CA ILE A 200 -2.69 18.82 4.70
C ILE A 200 -1.86 20.10 4.61
N LEU A 201 -2.40 21.14 3.98
CA LEU A 201 -1.69 22.42 3.82
C LEU A 201 -1.49 23.13 5.17
N ALA A 202 -2.45 23.05 6.08
CA ALA A 202 -2.33 23.58 7.45
C ALA A 202 -1.19 22.86 8.20
N ALA A 203 -1.15 21.52 8.16
CA ALA A 203 -0.04 20.75 8.76
C ALA A 203 1.32 21.12 8.16
N ARG A 204 1.41 21.32 6.84
CA ARG A 204 2.64 21.77 6.16
C ARG A 204 3.09 23.13 6.66
N ASP A 205 2.16 24.08 6.77
CA ASP A 205 2.47 25.47 7.15
C ASP A 205 2.92 25.55 8.63
N GLU A 206 2.48 24.58 9.46
CA GLU A 206 2.97 24.37 10.81
C GLU A 206 4.30 23.60 10.90
N LEU A 207 4.93 23.25 9.76
CA LEU A 207 6.14 22.42 9.68
C LEU A 207 5.94 21.01 10.27
N ASP A 208 4.71 20.50 10.27
CA ASP A 208 4.29 19.23 10.82
C ASP A 208 3.82 18.27 9.70
N SER A 209 3.26 17.15 10.09
CA SER A 209 2.69 16.15 9.19
C SER A 209 1.40 15.57 9.75
N ILE A 210 0.56 15.02 8.86
CA ILE A 210 -0.71 14.43 9.21
C ILE A 210 -0.86 13.04 8.60
N GLY A 211 -1.50 12.13 9.33
CA GLY A 211 -1.83 10.77 8.89
C GLY A 211 -3.27 10.64 8.42
N GLY A 212 -3.66 9.40 8.14
CA GLY A 212 -5.02 9.10 7.74
C GLY A 212 -5.25 7.61 7.49
N ILE A 213 -6.33 7.31 6.80
CA ILE A 213 -6.78 5.94 6.50
C ILE A 213 -6.96 5.80 4.99
N VAL A 214 -6.49 4.69 4.46
CA VAL A 214 -6.80 4.22 3.10
C VAL A 214 -7.76 3.06 3.22
N GLU A 215 -8.87 3.10 2.49
CA GLU A 215 -9.80 1.99 2.30
C GLU A 215 -9.56 1.35 0.94
N CYS A 216 -9.65 0.01 0.87
CA CYS A 216 -9.43 -0.76 -0.36
C CYS A 216 -10.47 -1.87 -0.47
N GLY A 217 -11.10 -1.98 -1.64
CA GLY A 217 -12.07 -3.01 -1.99
C GLY A 217 -11.56 -3.89 -3.13
N ILE A 218 -11.82 -5.19 -3.05
CA ILE A 218 -11.55 -6.20 -4.07
C ILE A 218 -12.89 -6.81 -4.47
N TYR A 219 -13.28 -6.63 -5.71
CA TYR A 219 -14.60 -7.00 -6.24
C TYR A 219 -14.47 -8.12 -7.27
N GLY A 220 -15.43 -9.05 -7.28
CA GLY A 220 -15.47 -10.16 -8.21
C GLY A 220 -14.57 -11.34 -7.84
N LEU A 221 -14.06 -11.40 -6.61
CA LEU A 221 -13.36 -12.56 -6.11
C LEU A 221 -14.39 -13.67 -5.82
N PRO A 222 -14.26 -14.88 -6.41
CA PRO A 222 -15.20 -15.98 -6.14
C PRO A 222 -15.11 -16.42 -4.69
N ALA A 223 -16.18 -17.04 -4.18
CA ALA A 223 -16.14 -17.72 -2.88
C ALA A 223 -15.19 -18.91 -2.90
N GLY A 224 -14.54 -19.18 -1.76
CA GLY A 224 -13.71 -20.37 -1.58
C GLY A 224 -12.22 -20.17 -1.83
N ILE A 225 -11.74 -18.96 -1.99
CA ILE A 225 -10.29 -18.64 -2.14
C ILE A 225 -9.69 -18.32 -0.77
N GLY A 226 -8.48 -18.81 -0.51
CA GLY A 226 -7.77 -18.65 0.76
C GLY A 226 -7.85 -19.90 1.62
N ASP A 227 -7.11 -19.89 2.71
CA ASP A 227 -6.96 -21.03 3.62
C ASP A 227 -7.27 -20.63 5.08
N PRO A 228 -7.66 -21.58 5.93
CA PRO A 228 -7.93 -21.28 7.34
C PRO A 228 -6.64 -20.98 8.11
N MET A 229 -6.79 -20.33 9.25
CA MET A 229 -5.75 -20.04 10.24
C MET A 229 -4.71 -19.02 9.76
N PHE A 230 -3.55 -19.45 9.25
CA PHE A 230 -2.36 -18.58 9.07
C PHE A 230 -2.16 -18.11 7.63
N ASP A 231 -2.78 -18.75 6.64
CA ASP A 231 -2.66 -18.44 5.22
C ASP A 231 -3.96 -17.87 4.62
N GLY A 232 -4.85 -17.38 5.48
CA GLY A 232 -6.08 -16.70 5.09
C GLY A 232 -5.82 -15.41 4.32
N ILE A 233 -6.85 -14.92 3.63
CA ILE A 233 -6.76 -13.68 2.85
C ILE A 233 -6.39 -12.51 3.76
N GLU A 234 -6.97 -12.40 4.97
CA GLU A 234 -6.62 -11.34 5.93
C GLU A 234 -5.14 -11.40 6.30
N ASN A 235 -4.60 -12.60 6.54
CA ASN A 235 -3.21 -12.78 6.92
C ASN A 235 -2.27 -12.31 5.81
N ARG A 236 -2.54 -12.67 4.54
CA ARG A 236 -1.75 -12.31 3.37
C ARG A 236 -1.78 -10.80 3.13
N ILE A 237 -2.97 -10.19 3.14
CA ILE A 237 -3.11 -8.72 3.00
C ILE A 237 -2.40 -8.01 4.14
N ALA A 238 -2.64 -8.42 5.41
CA ALA A 238 -2.02 -7.80 6.58
C ALA A 238 -0.49 -7.94 6.57
N GLN A 239 0.06 -9.08 6.13
CA GLN A 239 1.49 -9.30 6.02
C GLN A 239 2.15 -8.27 5.08
N ILE A 240 1.56 -8.03 3.91
CA ILE A 240 2.08 -7.02 2.98
C ILE A 240 1.83 -5.60 3.53
N ALA A 241 0.63 -5.34 4.04
CA ALA A 241 0.24 -4.03 4.54
C ALA A 241 1.17 -3.55 5.67
N PHE A 242 1.49 -4.40 6.67
CA PHE A 242 2.47 -4.06 7.71
C PHE A 242 3.91 -3.98 7.21
N GLY A 243 4.22 -4.50 6.03
CA GLY A 243 5.47 -4.28 5.32
C GLY A 243 5.58 -2.89 4.71
N ILE A 244 4.47 -2.19 4.48
CA ILE A 244 4.43 -0.83 3.96
C ILE A 244 4.88 0.15 5.06
N PRO A 245 5.91 1.00 4.81
CA PRO A 245 6.33 2.00 5.78
C PRO A 245 5.17 2.90 6.22
N ALA A 246 5.11 3.21 7.51
CA ALA A 246 4.11 4.03 8.20
C ALA A 246 2.75 3.37 8.47
N VAL A 247 2.45 2.19 7.97
CA VAL A 247 1.23 1.46 8.37
C VAL A 247 1.33 1.02 9.82
N LYS A 248 0.25 1.27 10.59
CA LYS A 248 0.17 0.99 12.04
C LYS A 248 -1.10 0.24 12.45
N GLY A 249 -2.06 0.10 11.56
CA GLY A 249 -3.29 -0.64 11.79
C GLY A 249 -3.84 -1.19 10.47
N VAL A 250 -4.50 -2.33 10.55
CA VAL A 250 -5.23 -2.98 9.46
C VAL A 250 -6.52 -3.53 10.05
N GLU A 251 -7.63 -3.35 9.36
CA GLU A 251 -8.92 -3.93 9.73
C GLU A 251 -9.69 -4.35 8.47
N PHE A 252 -10.62 -5.30 8.64
CA PHE A 252 -11.45 -5.88 7.58
C PHE A 252 -12.92 -5.70 7.93
N GLY A 253 -13.76 -5.41 6.93
CA GLY A 253 -15.19 -5.16 7.11
C GLY A 253 -15.43 -4.07 8.16
N MET A 254 -16.27 -4.37 9.14
CA MET A 254 -16.57 -3.46 10.27
C MET A 254 -15.38 -3.29 11.23
N GLY A 255 -14.32 -4.11 11.12
CA GLY A 255 -13.10 -3.97 11.90
C GLY A 255 -13.36 -3.96 13.40
N PHE A 256 -12.80 -3.00 14.14
CA PHE A 256 -13.00 -2.89 15.59
C PHE A 256 -14.44 -2.58 16.01
N ALA A 257 -15.30 -2.07 15.11
CA ALA A 257 -16.69 -1.78 15.44
C ALA A 257 -17.50 -3.04 15.78
N VAL A 258 -17.10 -4.23 15.31
CA VAL A 258 -17.76 -5.51 15.63
C VAL A 258 -17.82 -5.78 17.14
N ALA A 259 -16.89 -5.23 17.92
CA ALA A 259 -16.85 -5.41 19.39
C ALA A 259 -18.05 -4.78 20.11
N ALA A 260 -18.75 -3.84 19.48
CA ALA A 260 -19.96 -3.22 20.02
C ALA A 260 -21.25 -3.82 19.43
N MET A 261 -21.15 -4.74 18.45
CA MET A 261 -22.31 -5.34 17.78
C MET A 261 -22.77 -6.63 18.48
N ARG A 262 -24.04 -6.94 18.33
CA ARG A 262 -24.56 -8.27 18.67
C ARG A 262 -24.41 -9.21 17.47
N GLY A 263 -24.36 -10.53 17.72
CA GLY A 263 -24.25 -11.52 16.64
C GLY A 263 -25.35 -11.38 15.58
N SER A 264 -26.58 -11.09 16.00
CA SER A 264 -27.71 -10.83 15.08
C SER A 264 -27.59 -9.57 14.23
N GLU A 265 -26.70 -8.64 14.60
CA GLU A 265 -26.42 -7.41 13.87
C GLU A 265 -25.18 -7.55 12.98
N ASN A 266 -24.20 -8.34 13.45
CA ASN A 266 -22.94 -8.54 12.76
C ASN A 266 -22.97 -9.64 11.70
N ASN A 267 -23.82 -10.67 11.88
CA ASN A 267 -23.85 -11.82 10.98
C ASN A 267 -24.42 -11.41 9.61
N ASP A 268 -23.69 -11.74 8.56
CA ASP A 268 -24.10 -11.51 7.18
C ASP A 268 -25.01 -12.67 6.70
N PRO A 269 -26.31 -12.40 6.43
CA PRO A 269 -27.23 -13.44 6.00
C PRO A 269 -26.91 -13.94 4.59
N TYR A 270 -27.17 -15.23 4.33
CA TYR A 270 -27.13 -15.82 3.00
C TYR A 270 -28.51 -15.85 2.37
N ARG A 271 -28.56 -15.65 1.05
CA ARG A 271 -29.77 -15.89 0.25
C ARG A 271 -29.42 -16.63 -1.04
N ILE A 272 -30.43 -17.21 -1.65
CA ILE A 272 -30.33 -17.73 -3.02
C ILE A 272 -30.88 -16.64 -3.96
N ASP A 273 -30.07 -16.21 -4.89
CA ASP A 273 -30.53 -15.33 -5.94
C ASP A 273 -31.55 -16.06 -6.84
N ALA A 274 -32.71 -15.44 -7.06
CA ALA A 274 -33.84 -16.10 -7.75
C ALA A 274 -33.61 -16.20 -9.27
N GLU A 275 -32.72 -15.40 -9.85
CA GLU A 275 -32.45 -15.36 -11.28
C GLU A 275 -31.28 -16.28 -11.66
N THR A 276 -30.22 -16.27 -10.85
CA THR A 276 -28.99 -17.04 -11.11
C THR A 276 -28.98 -18.41 -10.41
N GLY A 277 -29.69 -18.54 -9.28
CA GLY A 277 -29.65 -19.70 -8.40
C GLY A 277 -28.37 -19.79 -7.55
N GLU A 278 -27.56 -18.75 -7.55
CA GLU A 278 -26.31 -18.69 -6.77
C GLU A 278 -26.58 -18.27 -5.31
N ILE A 279 -25.66 -18.64 -4.43
CA ILE A 279 -25.69 -18.21 -3.02
C ILE A 279 -24.98 -16.87 -2.94
N GLU A 280 -25.66 -15.88 -2.38
CA GLU A 280 -25.14 -14.55 -2.12
C GLU A 280 -25.23 -14.19 -0.63
N VAL A 281 -24.42 -13.25 -0.18
CA VAL A 281 -24.58 -12.59 1.12
C VAL A 281 -25.37 -11.29 0.96
N GLU A 282 -26.22 -10.95 1.97
CA GLU A 282 -27.07 -9.75 1.91
C GLU A 282 -26.42 -8.52 2.54
N SER A 283 -25.35 -8.71 3.32
CA SER A 283 -24.55 -7.66 3.93
C SER A 283 -23.07 -8.07 3.98
N ASN A 284 -22.17 -7.18 4.35
CA ASN A 284 -20.73 -7.45 4.31
C ASN A 284 -19.99 -6.92 5.54
N ASN A 285 -20.54 -7.16 6.72
CA ASN A 285 -19.89 -6.79 7.99
C ASN A 285 -18.55 -7.52 8.19
N ALA A 286 -18.46 -8.77 7.71
CA ALA A 286 -17.23 -9.56 7.74
C ALA A 286 -16.16 -9.08 6.75
N GLY A 287 -16.51 -8.19 5.81
CA GLY A 287 -15.58 -7.70 4.80
C GLY A 287 -15.17 -8.74 3.77
N GLY A 288 -16.10 -9.64 3.38
CA GLY A 288 -15.91 -10.62 2.32
C GLY A 288 -15.08 -11.85 2.70
N ILE A 289 -14.71 -12.01 3.97
CA ILE A 289 -13.83 -13.11 4.43
C ILE A 289 -14.38 -13.71 5.72
N LEU A 290 -14.50 -15.03 5.74
CA LEU A 290 -14.87 -15.81 6.93
C LEU A 290 -13.94 -17.01 7.05
N GLY A 291 -13.28 -17.12 8.20
CA GLY A 291 -12.34 -18.21 8.47
C GLY A 291 -11.09 -18.22 7.57
N GLY A 292 -10.70 -17.06 7.04
CA GLY A 292 -9.57 -16.91 6.11
C GLY A 292 -9.94 -17.07 4.64
N ILE A 293 -11.20 -17.42 4.34
CA ILE A 293 -11.68 -17.81 3.01
C ILE A 293 -12.69 -16.78 2.49
N SER A 294 -12.61 -16.43 1.20
CA SER A 294 -13.54 -15.51 0.56
C SER A 294 -14.99 -16.03 0.54
N THR A 295 -15.94 -15.13 0.76
CA THR A 295 -17.39 -15.45 0.77
C THR A 295 -18.07 -15.24 -0.58
N GLY A 296 -17.38 -14.59 -1.56
CA GLY A 296 -17.97 -14.11 -2.80
C GLY A 296 -18.39 -12.64 -2.75
N ALA A 297 -18.65 -12.09 -1.56
CA ALA A 297 -18.79 -10.65 -1.39
C ALA A 297 -17.44 -9.94 -1.59
N PRO A 298 -17.44 -8.62 -1.88
CA PRO A 298 -16.20 -7.85 -1.98
C PRO A 298 -15.33 -7.95 -0.73
N VAL A 299 -14.02 -8.11 -0.93
CA VAL A 299 -13.10 -8.06 0.21
C VAL A 299 -12.81 -6.60 0.52
N MET A 300 -13.30 -6.15 1.69
CA MET A 300 -13.16 -4.77 2.17
C MET A 300 -12.17 -4.68 3.33
N TRP A 301 -11.16 -3.82 3.20
CA TRP A 301 -10.17 -3.63 4.24
C TRP A 301 -9.67 -2.19 4.31
N ARG A 302 -9.13 -1.79 5.45
CA ARG A 302 -8.58 -0.44 5.70
C ARG A 302 -7.22 -0.53 6.36
N MET A 303 -6.35 0.44 6.05
CA MET A 303 -5.07 0.60 6.74
C MET A 303 -4.90 2.01 7.30
N ALA A 304 -4.44 2.10 8.54
CA ALA A 304 -4.06 3.35 9.18
C ALA A 304 -2.59 3.68 8.88
N VAL A 305 -2.38 4.86 8.30
CA VAL A 305 -1.07 5.39 7.94
C VAL A 305 -0.73 6.53 8.90
N LYS A 306 0.31 6.35 9.70
CA LYS A 306 0.75 7.38 10.65
C LYS A 306 1.37 8.59 9.94
N PRO A 307 1.40 9.78 10.59
CA PRO A 307 2.14 10.93 10.09
C PRO A 307 3.60 10.61 9.81
N THR A 308 4.20 11.30 8.85
CA THR A 308 5.64 11.13 8.55
C THR A 308 6.49 11.64 9.72
N PRO A 309 7.55 10.90 10.13
CA PRO A 309 8.37 11.31 11.27
C PRO A 309 9.38 12.42 10.92
N SER A 310 9.59 12.71 9.64
CA SER A 310 10.51 13.76 9.18
C SER A 310 9.75 15.09 9.08
N ILE A 311 9.75 15.87 10.17
CA ILE A 311 9.07 17.16 10.28
C ILE A 311 10.05 18.28 10.56
N GLY A 312 9.67 19.52 10.19
CA GLY A 312 10.49 20.71 10.41
C GLY A 312 10.39 21.25 11.84
N ARG A 313 9.40 20.82 12.61
CA ARG A 313 9.29 21.16 14.04
C ARG A 313 10.41 20.52 14.83
N GLU A 314 10.87 21.21 15.87
CA GLU A 314 11.85 20.67 16.80
C GLU A 314 11.27 19.50 17.60
N GLN A 315 12.01 18.40 17.66
CA GLN A 315 11.64 17.17 18.35
C GLN A 315 12.73 16.74 19.31
N GLN A 316 12.33 16.19 20.46
CA GLN A 316 13.26 15.62 21.42
C GLN A 316 13.77 14.27 20.92
N THR A 317 15.08 14.07 20.98
CA THR A 317 15.76 12.84 20.59
C THR A 317 17.01 12.63 21.46
N VAL A 318 17.94 11.81 20.99
CA VAL A 318 19.22 11.59 21.64
C VAL A 318 20.37 11.69 20.64
N ASP A 319 21.54 12.08 21.11
CA ASP A 319 22.79 11.83 20.39
C ASP A 319 23.33 10.47 20.82
N MET A 320 23.28 9.50 19.92
CA MET A 320 23.65 8.12 20.18
C MET A 320 25.17 7.91 20.32
N ASP A 321 25.99 8.86 19.88
CA ASP A 321 27.44 8.78 20.00
C ASP A 321 27.92 9.46 21.30
N ALA A 322 27.31 10.61 21.64
CA ALA A 322 27.59 11.31 22.89
C ALA A 322 26.85 10.69 24.09
N MET A 323 25.81 9.89 23.87
CA MET A 323 24.93 9.29 24.89
C MET A 323 24.26 10.37 25.78
N GLU A 324 23.70 11.40 25.12
CA GLU A 324 22.99 12.51 25.77
C GLU A 324 21.68 12.83 25.09
N ASN A 325 20.78 13.54 25.79
CA ASN A 325 19.56 14.07 25.21
C ASN A 325 19.90 15.17 24.18
N ALA A 326 19.16 15.20 23.09
CA ALA A 326 19.38 16.12 22.00
C ALA A 326 18.06 16.58 21.38
N GLU A 327 18.13 17.61 20.56
CA GLU A 327 17.04 18.11 19.75
C GLU A 327 17.34 17.88 18.27
N LEU A 328 16.28 17.69 17.49
CA LEU A 328 16.35 17.44 16.06
C LEU A 328 15.20 18.15 15.35
N SER A 329 15.54 18.94 14.33
CA SER A 329 14.60 19.43 13.33
C SER A 329 15.02 18.88 11.98
N VAL A 330 14.12 18.20 11.29
CA VAL A 330 14.45 17.56 10.01
C VAL A 330 14.14 18.54 8.87
N HIS A 331 15.17 19.21 8.40
CA HIS A 331 15.05 20.10 7.25
C HIS A 331 15.16 19.31 5.95
N GLY A 332 14.20 19.47 5.04
CA GLY A 332 14.24 18.76 3.77
C GLY A 332 12.92 18.82 3.00
N ARG A 333 12.84 18.02 1.94
CA ARG A 333 11.67 17.91 1.08
C ARG A 333 10.84 16.71 1.51
N HIS A 334 10.06 16.87 2.59
CA HIS A 334 9.22 15.81 3.13
C HIS A 334 7.76 16.04 2.74
N ASP A 335 7.01 14.95 2.57
CA ASP A 335 5.57 15.02 2.37
C ASP A 335 4.90 15.40 3.70
N PRO A 336 4.04 16.43 3.74
CA PRO A 336 3.21 16.71 4.92
C PRO A 336 2.17 15.61 5.17
N CYS A 337 1.77 14.92 4.11
CA CYS A 337 0.88 13.75 4.17
C CYS A 337 1.25 12.76 3.08
N ILE A 338 1.44 11.49 3.45
CA ILE A 338 1.74 10.40 2.50
C ILE A 338 0.52 9.57 2.12
N VAL A 339 -0.63 9.80 2.76
CA VAL A 339 -1.85 8.98 2.59
C VAL A 339 -2.33 8.93 1.13
N PRO A 340 -2.39 10.04 0.37
CA PRO A 340 -2.81 9.98 -1.03
C PRO A 340 -1.91 9.10 -1.90
N ARG A 341 -0.62 9.06 -1.61
CA ARG A 341 0.35 8.22 -2.31
C ARG A 341 0.32 6.76 -1.85
N ALA A 342 -0.25 6.49 -0.69
CA ALA A 342 -0.45 5.13 -0.18
C ALA A 342 -1.63 4.40 -0.85
N VAL A 343 -2.53 5.11 -1.53
CA VAL A 343 -3.68 4.52 -2.22
C VAL A 343 -3.26 3.46 -3.25
N PRO A 344 -2.42 3.73 -4.26
CA PRO A 344 -1.97 2.69 -5.18
C PRO A 344 -1.11 1.61 -4.50
N VAL A 345 -0.50 1.91 -3.36
CA VAL A 345 0.26 0.90 -2.59
C VAL A 345 -0.68 -0.11 -1.92
N ALA A 346 -1.85 0.34 -1.45
CA ALA A 346 -2.90 -0.55 -0.93
C ALA A 346 -3.48 -1.44 -2.05
N GLU A 347 -3.75 -0.88 -3.23
CA GLU A 347 -4.18 -1.66 -4.40
C GLU A 347 -3.12 -2.72 -4.78
N ALA A 348 -1.84 -2.36 -4.77
CA ALA A 348 -0.74 -3.30 -5.04
C ALA A 348 -0.67 -4.42 -4.00
N ALA A 349 -0.81 -4.09 -2.71
CA ALA A 349 -0.79 -5.07 -1.63
C ALA A 349 -1.94 -6.07 -1.75
N ALA A 350 -3.15 -5.57 -1.98
CA ALA A 350 -4.35 -6.39 -2.22
C ALA A 350 -4.16 -7.32 -3.42
N ALA A 351 -3.70 -6.77 -4.55
CA ALA A 351 -3.52 -7.55 -5.77
C ALA A 351 -2.51 -8.68 -5.61
N LEU A 352 -1.38 -8.43 -4.96
CA LEU A 352 -0.37 -9.46 -4.72
C LEU A 352 -0.88 -10.57 -3.79
N ALA A 353 -1.60 -10.20 -2.72
CA ALA A 353 -2.16 -11.18 -1.78
C ALA A 353 -3.20 -12.07 -2.46
N ILE A 354 -4.11 -11.48 -3.24
CA ILE A 354 -5.16 -12.23 -3.94
C ILE A 354 -4.59 -13.08 -5.07
N TRP A 355 -3.62 -12.56 -5.82
CA TRP A 355 -3.04 -13.34 -6.90
C TRP A 355 -2.25 -14.54 -6.41
N ASP A 356 -1.49 -14.39 -5.31
CA ASP A 356 -0.81 -15.51 -4.65
C ASP A 356 -1.81 -16.58 -4.19
N ALA A 357 -2.91 -16.17 -3.53
CA ALA A 357 -3.95 -17.09 -3.10
C ALA A 357 -4.64 -17.83 -4.27
N LEU A 358 -4.91 -17.13 -5.37
CA LEU A 358 -5.50 -17.75 -6.58
C LEU A 358 -4.55 -18.74 -7.26
N LEU A 359 -3.25 -18.46 -7.28
CA LEU A 359 -2.25 -19.37 -7.83
C LEU A 359 -2.09 -20.62 -6.97
N GLU A 360 -2.17 -20.47 -5.66
CA GLU A 360 -2.12 -21.59 -4.72
C GLU A 360 -3.36 -22.49 -4.85
N ASP A 361 -4.58 -21.91 -4.90
CA ASP A 361 -5.82 -22.64 -5.13
C ASP A 361 -5.78 -23.41 -6.46
N ALA A 362 -5.27 -22.77 -7.53
CA ALA A 362 -5.13 -23.44 -8.82
C ALA A 362 -4.13 -24.59 -8.81
N ALA A 363 -3.13 -24.55 -7.95
CA ALA A 363 -2.14 -25.63 -7.80
C ALA A 363 -2.66 -26.81 -6.96
N GLN A 364 -3.67 -26.59 -6.14
CA GLN A 364 -4.29 -27.62 -5.29
C GLN A 364 -5.43 -28.38 -5.99
N ARG A 365 -5.98 -27.82 -7.07
CA ARG A 365 -7.04 -28.44 -7.90
C ARG A 365 -6.47 -29.27 -9.05
#